data_0a2c4c1bebbe0a9728da0ef673f4c5b2
#
_entry.id   0a2c4c1bebbe0a9728da0ef673f4c5b2
#
_cell.length_a   1.000
_cell.length_b   1.000
_cell.length_c   1.000
_cell.angle_alpha   90.00
_cell.angle_beta   90.00
_cell.angle_gamma   90.00
#
_symmetry.space_group_name_H-M   'P 1'
#
loop_
_entity.id
_entity.type
_entity.pdbx_description
1 polymer ?
#
loop_
_entity_poly.entity_id
_entity_poly.type
_entity_poly.pdbx_seq_one_letter_code
_entity_poly.pdbx_strand_id
1 'polypeptide(L)'
;AIEKGATHYTHWFQPMTGITAEKHDSFISPKSGKVIMEFSGKELIQGEPDASSFPSGGLRATFEARGYTAWDATSYAFIKDGVLCIPTVFCSYGGEALDQKTALLRSMEAINRQAMRVLKLFGNTNVQTVKTTVGPEQEYFLIDKSLFDKRKDLIYTGRTLFGARAPKGQELDDHYFGTIKPRVAAFMKDLNAELWKLGVLAKTEHNEVAPSQHEMAPIFTTTNIAADHNQLTMEIMQKVAKKHDMVCLLSEKPFAGVNGSGKHNNGSISTDTGVNLLEPGETPYENAQFLLFLCAVIKAVDEYQDLLRISVASAGNDHRLGANEAPPAIVSMFLGSDLSEILEAIEKDSKYDAKQKELMRIGVHTLPKFP
;
A
#
# COMPACT_ATOMS: atom_id res chain seq x y z
N ALA A 1 12.65 -2.84 23.70
CA ALA A 1 13.11 -3.73 22.63
C ALA A 1 13.80 -4.97 23.18
N ILE A 2 14.84 -4.82 24.01
CA ILE A 2 15.60 -5.95 24.59
C ILE A 2 14.69 -6.91 25.37
N GLU A 3 13.79 -6.40 26.22
CA GLU A 3 12.81 -7.22 26.95
C GLU A 3 11.87 -8.05 26.04
N LYS A 4 11.72 -7.60 24.80
CA LYS A 4 10.96 -8.30 23.77
C LYS A 4 11.83 -9.17 22.84
N GLY A 5 13.09 -9.43 23.24
CA GLY A 5 14.01 -10.31 22.55
C GLY A 5 14.80 -9.69 21.40
N ALA A 6 14.74 -8.37 21.21
CA ALA A 6 15.56 -7.71 20.19
C ALA A 6 17.03 -7.65 20.65
N THR A 7 17.94 -8.00 19.75
CA THR A 7 19.39 -7.96 19.95
C THR A 7 20.08 -6.92 19.08
N HIS A 8 19.37 -6.43 18.07
CA HIS A 8 19.83 -5.45 17.10
C HIS A 8 18.75 -4.40 16.85
N TYR A 9 19.14 -3.28 16.27
CA TYR A 9 18.25 -2.32 15.64
C TYR A 9 18.67 -2.08 14.20
N THR A 10 17.77 -1.55 13.40
CA THR A 10 18.05 -1.22 12.00
C THR A 10 17.33 0.05 11.56
N HIS A 11 17.97 0.78 10.67
CA HIS A 11 17.32 1.72 9.77
C HIS A 11 16.52 0.88 8.76
N TRP A 12 15.21 0.94 8.86
CA TRP A 12 14.30 0.23 7.95
C TRP A 12 13.70 1.24 6.98
N PHE A 13 14.02 1.13 5.69
CA PHE A 13 13.59 2.09 4.68
C PHE A 13 13.30 1.43 3.33
N GLN A 14 12.70 2.19 2.43
CA GLN A 14 12.20 1.73 1.13
C GLN A 14 12.98 2.41 0.00
N PRO A 15 14.16 1.90 -0.39
CA PRO A 15 14.92 2.44 -1.51
C PRO A 15 14.17 2.22 -2.82
N MET A 16 14.62 2.90 -3.89
CA MET A 16 14.01 2.81 -5.23
C MET A 16 14.18 1.43 -5.91
N THR A 17 14.57 0.40 -5.14
CA THR A 17 14.72 -0.99 -5.59
C THR A 17 13.43 -1.81 -5.49
N GLY A 18 12.37 -1.26 -4.90
CA GLY A 18 11.08 -1.94 -4.71
C GLY A 18 11.02 -2.93 -3.54
N ILE A 19 12.11 -3.07 -2.78
CA ILE A 19 12.18 -3.86 -1.56
C ILE A 19 12.68 -3.01 -0.40
N THR A 20 12.43 -3.46 0.84
CA THR A 20 12.97 -2.79 2.04
C THR A 20 14.46 -3.04 2.19
N ALA A 21 15.17 -2.04 2.71
CA ALA A 21 16.59 -2.15 3.07
C ALA A 21 16.76 -2.07 4.58
N GLU A 22 17.76 -2.79 5.09
CA GLU A 22 18.07 -2.89 6.51
C GLU A 22 19.59 -2.82 6.71
N LYS A 23 20.01 -2.12 7.77
CA LYS A 23 21.39 -2.09 8.24
C LYS A 23 21.41 -2.35 9.74
N HIS A 24 21.72 -3.56 10.13
CA HIS A 24 21.62 -4.04 11.51
C HIS A 24 22.83 -3.62 12.33
N ASP A 25 22.59 -2.95 13.47
CA ASP A 25 23.57 -2.67 14.49
C ASP A 25 23.18 -3.39 15.79
N SER A 26 24.14 -4.09 16.41
CA SER A 26 23.89 -4.81 17.66
C SER A 26 23.79 -3.85 18.84
N PHE A 27 23.04 -4.27 19.87
CA PHE A 27 23.00 -3.54 21.15
C PHE A 27 24.23 -3.75 22.04
N ILE A 28 25.27 -4.37 21.53
CA ILE A 28 26.49 -4.65 22.29
C ILE A 28 27.27 -3.35 22.52
N SER A 29 27.56 -3.05 23.78
CA SER A 29 28.35 -1.88 24.18
C SER A 29 29.45 -2.31 25.18
N PRO A 30 30.72 -1.95 24.92
CA PRO A 30 31.80 -2.17 25.89
C PRO A 30 31.72 -1.12 26.98
N LYS A 31 31.59 -1.53 28.25
CA LYS A 31 31.52 -0.61 29.40
C LYS A 31 32.30 -1.14 30.56
N SER A 32 33.31 -0.40 31.00
CA SER A 32 34.13 -0.72 32.17
C SER A 32 34.72 -2.13 32.18
N GLY A 33 35.27 -2.58 31.02
CA GLY A 33 35.87 -3.91 30.86
C GLY A 33 34.87 -5.06 30.75
N LYS A 34 33.58 -4.76 30.63
CA LYS A 34 32.52 -5.74 30.38
C LYS A 34 31.81 -5.43 29.04
N VAL A 35 31.19 -6.42 28.46
CA VAL A 35 30.29 -6.25 27.33
C VAL A 35 28.85 -6.32 27.86
N ILE A 36 28.06 -5.32 27.60
CA ILE A 36 26.66 -5.26 28.00
C ILE A 36 25.78 -5.07 26.78
N MET A 37 24.50 -5.37 26.91
CA MET A 37 23.50 -5.00 25.93
C MET A 37 22.75 -3.77 26.42
N GLU A 38 22.86 -2.67 25.70
CA GLU A 38 22.12 -1.44 25.96
C GLU A 38 21.68 -0.79 24.64
N PHE A 39 20.55 -0.09 24.69
CA PHE A 39 20.06 0.73 23.60
C PHE A 39 19.48 2.01 24.16
N SER A 40 19.98 3.12 23.71
CA SER A 40 19.58 4.45 24.19
C SER A 40 19.43 5.45 23.04
N GLY A 41 18.89 6.61 23.34
CA GLY A 41 18.81 7.70 22.36
C GLY A 41 20.18 8.17 21.84
N LYS A 42 21.27 7.84 22.52
CA LYS A 42 22.63 8.17 22.04
C LYS A 42 23.02 7.36 20.82
N GLU A 43 22.67 6.07 20.79
CA GLU A 43 22.92 5.20 19.63
C GLU A 43 22.12 5.69 18.43
N LEU A 44 20.88 6.16 18.64
CA LEU A 44 20.07 6.74 17.57
C LEU A 44 20.67 8.01 16.97
N ILE A 45 21.27 8.87 17.81
CA ILE A 45 21.93 10.12 17.37
C ILE A 45 23.28 9.82 16.72
N GLN A 46 23.99 8.80 17.18
CA GLN A 46 25.28 8.36 16.67
C GLN A 46 25.13 7.38 15.48
N GLY A 47 23.92 6.91 15.22
CA GLY A 47 23.63 6.06 14.08
C GLY A 47 24.15 6.70 12.79
N GLU A 48 24.76 5.91 11.95
CA GLU A 48 25.27 6.40 10.67
C GLU A 48 24.14 6.86 9.77
N PRO A 49 23.97 8.16 9.53
CA PRO A 49 23.00 8.63 8.55
C PRO A 49 23.47 8.37 7.12
N ASP A 50 24.74 8.05 6.90
CA ASP A 50 25.35 7.90 5.58
C ASP A 50 25.02 6.54 4.96
N ALA A 51 24.29 6.57 3.86
CA ALA A 51 23.92 5.41 3.06
C ALA A 51 24.56 5.44 1.66
N SER A 52 25.76 6.00 1.52
CA SER A 52 26.45 6.13 0.21
C SER A 52 26.73 4.80 -0.49
N SER A 53 26.71 3.68 0.23
CA SER A 53 26.87 2.34 -0.32
C SER A 53 25.61 1.76 -0.94
N PHE A 54 24.42 2.34 -0.69
CA PHE A 54 23.18 1.88 -1.27
C PHE A 54 23.03 2.32 -2.73
N PRO A 55 22.21 1.63 -3.54
CA PRO A 55 22.10 1.91 -4.97
C PRO A 55 21.77 3.37 -5.30
N SER A 56 20.97 4.05 -4.48
CA SER A 56 20.61 5.46 -4.65
C SER A 56 21.47 6.42 -3.81
N GLY A 57 22.60 5.98 -3.29
CA GLY A 57 23.46 6.73 -2.38
C GLY A 57 24.27 7.86 -3.01
N GLY A 58 24.09 8.11 -4.30
CA GLY A 58 24.74 9.21 -5.01
C GLY A 58 26.20 8.93 -5.40
N LEU A 59 26.87 9.95 -5.87
CA LEU A 59 28.27 9.90 -6.25
C LEU A 59 29.18 9.93 -5.01
N ARG A 60 30.28 9.22 -5.04
CA ARG A 60 31.18 9.04 -3.89
C ARG A 60 32.30 10.09 -3.79
N ALA A 61 32.33 11.04 -4.67
CA ALA A 61 33.43 12.01 -4.74
C ALA A 61 33.49 12.97 -3.55
N THR A 62 32.30 13.32 -3.00
CA THR A 62 32.17 14.21 -1.84
C THR A 62 31.08 13.72 -0.91
N PHE A 63 31.09 14.16 0.37
CA PHE A 63 30.00 13.82 1.29
C PHE A 63 28.66 14.43 0.86
N GLU A 64 28.65 15.52 0.14
CA GLU A 64 27.44 16.13 -0.43
C GLU A 64 26.72 15.24 -1.43
N ALA A 65 27.46 14.34 -2.09
CA ALA A 65 26.93 13.37 -3.04
C ALA A 65 26.49 12.05 -2.37
N ARG A 66 26.54 11.96 -1.05
CA ARG A 66 26.13 10.78 -0.28
C ARG A 66 24.64 10.82 -0.01
N GLY A 67 24.05 9.64 0.17
CA GLY A 67 22.71 9.51 0.74
C GLY A 67 22.77 9.44 2.26
N TYR A 68 21.76 9.99 2.89
CA TYR A 68 21.58 10.04 4.35
C TYR A 68 20.28 9.45 4.75
N THR A 69 20.26 8.80 5.92
CA THR A 69 19.04 8.30 6.54
C THR A 69 18.60 9.23 7.67
N ALA A 70 17.29 9.42 7.80
CA ALA A 70 16.68 10.16 8.89
C ALA A 70 15.45 9.39 9.43
N TRP A 71 15.24 9.45 10.74
CA TRP A 71 14.13 8.77 11.38
C TRP A 71 12.78 9.37 10.94
N ASP A 72 11.82 8.49 10.60
CA ASP A 72 10.44 8.91 10.41
C ASP A 72 9.69 8.81 11.74
N ALA A 73 9.51 9.96 12.41
CA ALA A 73 8.77 10.04 13.66
C ALA A 73 7.26 9.82 13.51
N THR A 74 6.74 9.72 12.29
CA THR A 74 5.31 9.54 12.00
C THR A 74 4.93 8.08 11.79
N SER A 75 5.91 7.17 11.75
CA SER A 75 5.71 5.73 11.61
C SER A 75 6.14 4.98 12.87
N TYR A 76 5.51 3.83 13.10
CA TYR A 76 5.78 3.03 14.29
C TYR A 76 7.02 2.15 14.10
N ALA A 77 7.89 2.11 15.12
CA ALA A 77 8.95 1.10 15.21
C ALA A 77 8.33 -0.25 15.59
N PHE A 78 8.89 -1.32 15.07
CA PHE A 78 8.40 -2.69 15.30
C PHE A 78 9.57 -3.66 15.49
N ILE A 79 9.29 -4.86 16.04
CA ILE A 79 10.29 -5.90 16.18
C ILE A 79 9.97 -7.02 15.19
N LYS A 80 10.94 -7.30 14.32
CA LYS A 80 10.89 -8.38 13.32
C LYS A 80 12.16 -9.20 13.42
N ASP A 81 12.03 -10.53 13.53
CA ASP A 81 13.16 -11.48 13.56
C ASP A 81 14.24 -11.12 14.63
N GLY A 82 13.83 -10.61 15.80
CA GLY A 82 14.75 -10.21 16.88
C GLY A 82 15.48 -8.88 16.62
N VAL A 83 15.04 -8.09 15.65
CA VAL A 83 15.60 -6.78 15.30
C VAL A 83 14.55 -5.70 15.53
N LEU A 84 14.95 -4.61 16.20
CA LEU A 84 14.15 -3.40 16.31
C LEU A 84 14.26 -2.63 14.98
N CYS A 85 13.23 -2.69 14.17
CA CYS A 85 13.12 -1.95 12.92
C CYS A 85 12.55 -0.55 13.18
N ILE A 86 13.29 0.48 12.81
CA ILE A 86 12.86 1.86 12.96
C ILE A 86 12.67 2.46 11.57
N PRO A 87 11.44 2.84 11.20
CA PRO A 87 11.16 3.44 9.90
C PRO A 87 12.00 4.70 9.66
N THR A 88 12.55 4.79 8.47
CA THR A 88 13.56 5.76 8.09
C THR A 88 13.29 6.29 6.69
N VAL A 89 13.65 7.50 6.40
CA VAL A 89 13.69 8.10 5.06
C VAL A 89 15.12 8.19 4.57
N PHE A 90 15.29 8.21 3.25
CA PHE A 90 16.58 8.28 2.59
C PHE A 90 16.63 9.48 1.63
N CYS A 91 17.53 10.40 1.87
CA CYS A 91 17.65 11.64 1.12
C CYS A 91 19.11 12.02 0.88
N SER A 92 19.36 12.92 -0.08
CA SER A 92 20.69 13.51 -0.30
C SER A 92 21.03 14.55 0.77
N TYR A 93 22.27 15.03 0.77
CA TYR A 93 22.68 16.14 1.62
C TYR A 93 21.86 17.42 1.36
N GLY A 94 21.54 17.70 0.10
CA GLY A 94 20.67 18.81 -0.29
C GLY A 94 19.20 18.59 -0.01
N GLY A 95 18.82 17.39 0.46
CA GLY A 95 17.46 17.04 0.83
C GLY A 95 16.63 16.49 -0.33
N GLU A 96 17.22 16.15 -1.47
CA GLU A 96 16.50 15.44 -2.55
C GLU A 96 16.09 14.06 -2.09
N ALA A 97 14.88 13.64 -2.48
CA ALA A 97 14.39 12.31 -2.17
C ALA A 97 15.17 11.23 -2.92
N LEU A 98 15.71 10.25 -2.21
CA LEU A 98 16.39 9.08 -2.75
C LEU A 98 15.61 7.80 -2.48
N ASP A 99 14.41 7.91 -1.89
CA ASP A 99 13.47 6.83 -1.67
C ASP A 99 12.03 7.28 -1.97
N GLN A 100 11.12 6.31 -1.96
CA GLN A 100 9.70 6.58 -2.19
C GLN A 100 9.06 7.24 -0.97
N LYS A 101 9.51 6.94 0.24
CA LYS A 101 8.90 7.42 1.48
C LYS A 101 9.09 8.92 1.69
N THR A 102 10.26 9.45 1.37
CA THR A 102 10.51 10.91 1.43
C THR A 102 9.52 11.66 0.54
N ALA A 103 9.32 11.19 -0.69
CA ALA A 103 8.35 11.78 -1.61
C ALA A 103 6.91 11.68 -1.06
N LEU A 104 6.53 10.51 -0.52
CA LEU A 104 5.22 10.28 0.09
C LEU A 104 4.95 11.25 1.25
N LEU A 105 5.85 11.35 2.21
CA LEU A 105 5.68 12.25 3.37
C LEU A 105 5.56 13.72 2.95
N ARG A 106 6.36 14.15 1.97
CA ARG A 106 6.26 15.50 1.40
C ARG A 106 4.94 15.76 0.71
N SER A 107 4.42 14.78 -0.02
CA SER A 107 3.11 14.89 -0.68
C SER A 107 1.97 14.97 0.34
N MET A 108 2.03 14.18 1.41
CA MET A 108 1.05 14.24 2.51
C MET A 108 1.04 15.60 3.18
N GLU A 109 2.21 16.20 3.44
CA GLU A 109 2.31 17.54 4.01
C GLU A 109 1.81 18.62 3.04
N ALA A 110 2.06 18.49 1.74
CA ALA A 110 1.55 19.40 0.73
C ALA A 110 0.02 19.37 0.67
N ILE A 111 -0.60 18.18 0.69
CA ILE A 111 -2.05 18.02 0.75
C ILE A 111 -2.61 18.62 2.03
N ASN A 112 -2.01 18.33 3.19
CA ASN A 112 -2.41 18.90 4.48
C ASN A 112 -2.53 20.43 4.39
N ARG A 113 -1.48 21.09 3.95
CA ARG A 113 -1.46 22.56 3.82
C ARG A 113 -2.54 23.11 2.90
N GLN A 114 -2.75 22.49 1.74
CA GLN A 114 -3.73 22.99 0.78
C GLN A 114 -5.16 22.68 1.20
N ALA A 115 -5.42 21.48 1.72
CA ALA A 115 -6.73 21.12 2.26
C ALA A 115 -7.14 22.01 3.43
N MET A 116 -6.22 22.31 4.34
CA MET A 116 -6.46 23.25 5.43
C MET A 116 -6.83 24.67 4.95
N ARG A 117 -6.22 25.14 3.85
CA ARG A 117 -6.61 26.42 3.22
C ARG A 117 -8.06 26.39 2.71
N VAL A 118 -8.42 25.32 2.03
CA VAL A 118 -9.79 25.12 1.51
C VAL A 118 -10.80 25.06 2.66
N LEU A 119 -10.53 24.23 3.67
CA LEU A 119 -11.42 24.07 4.83
C LEU A 119 -11.69 25.38 5.56
N LYS A 120 -10.70 26.26 5.69
CA LYS A 120 -10.88 27.60 6.27
C LYS A 120 -11.86 28.45 5.47
N LEU A 121 -11.90 28.34 4.14
CA LEU A 121 -12.87 29.06 3.30
C LEU A 121 -14.30 28.56 3.52
N PHE A 122 -14.46 27.29 3.90
CA PHE A 122 -15.76 26.70 4.30
C PHE A 122 -16.10 26.94 5.79
N GLY A 123 -15.33 27.76 6.51
CA GLY A 123 -15.59 28.10 7.90
C GLY A 123 -15.17 27.05 8.93
N ASN A 124 -14.42 26.04 8.52
CA ASN A 124 -13.87 25.04 9.45
C ASN A 124 -12.75 25.64 10.29
N THR A 125 -12.99 25.82 11.58
CA THR A 125 -12.04 26.42 12.55
C THR A 125 -11.47 25.45 13.56
N ASN A 126 -12.07 24.26 13.69
CA ASN A 126 -11.72 23.24 14.68
C ASN A 126 -10.79 22.13 14.13
N VAL A 127 -10.60 22.08 12.81
CA VAL A 127 -9.66 21.14 12.16
C VAL A 127 -8.25 21.69 12.27
N GLN A 128 -7.32 20.86 12.73
CA GLN A 128 -5.90 21.22 12.86
C GLN A 128 -5.02 20.55 11.80
N THR A 129 -5.38 19.35 11.37
CA THR A 129 -4.64 18.61 10.34
C THR A 129 -5.57 17.83 9.42
N VAL A 130 -5.12 17.65 8.18
CA VAL A 130 -5.73 16.78 7.18
C VAL A 130 -4.73 15.72 6.78
N LYS A 131 -5.16 14.47 6.72
CA LYS A 131 -4.33 13.33 6.36
C LYS A 131 -4.94 12.55 5.22
N THR A 132 -4.11 12.04 4.35
CA THR A 132 -4.52 10.98 3.42
C THR A 132 -4.53 9.64 4.14
N THR A 133 -5.53 8.83 3.86
CA THR A 133 -5.66 7.47 4.37
C THR A 133 -5.78 6.49 3.21
N VAL A 134 -5.35 5.26 3.41
CA VAL A 134 -5.50 4.19 2.42
C VAL A 134 -5.66 2.83 3.10
N GLY A 135 -6.55 2.01 2.52
CA GLY A 135 -6.67 0.58 2.79
C GLY A 135 -6.23 -0.18 1.54
N PRO A 136 -4.99 -0.67 1.49
CA PRO A 136 -4.51 -1.43 0.35
C PRO A 136 -5.04 -2.86 0.41
N GLU A 137 -5.57 -3.35 -0.70
CA GLU A 137 -5.92 -4.76 -0.91
C GLU A 137 -4.74 -5.47 -1.55
N GLN A 138 -4.25 -6.54 -0.93
CA GLN A 138 -3.15 -7.32 -1.48
C GLN A 138 -3.67 -8.64 -2.02
N GLU A 139 -3.81 -8.71 -3.32
CA GLU A 139 -4.03 -9.97 -4.02
C GLU A 139 -2.71 -10.73 -4.22
N TYR A 140 -2.79 -12.04 -4.22
CA TYR A 140 -1.63 -12.92 -4.34
C TYR A 140 -2.02 -14.32 -4.82
N PHE A 141 -1.05 -15.06 -5.38
CA PHE A 141 -1.23 -16.47 -5.71
C PHE A 141 -0.45 -17.35 -4.73
N LEU A 142 -1.08 -18.44 -4.30
CA LEU A 142 -0.42 -19.51 -3.54
C LEU A 142 -0.29 -20.75 -4.40
N ILE A 143 0.93 -21.19 -4.62
CA ILE A 143 1.22 -22.40 -5.38
C ILE A 143 2.03 -23.39 -4.56
N ASP A 144 1.90 -24.66 -4.91
CA ASP A 144 2.67 -25.73 -4.27
C ASP A 144 4.17 -25.56 -4.53
N LYS A 145 4.98 -25.59 -3.46
CA LYS A 145 6.43 -25.39 -3.56
C LYS A 145 7.09 -26.45 -4.44
N SER A 146 6.64 -27.70 -4.37
CA SER A 146 7.20 -28.79 -5.17
C SER A 146 6.98 -28.61 -6.68
N LEU A 147 5.93 -27.89 -7.07
CA LEU A 147 5.67 -27.51 -8.46
C LEU A 147 6.47 -26.28 -8.86
N PHE A 148 6.56 -25.27 -7.98
CA PHE A 148 7.35 -24.06 -8.21
C PHE A 148 8.83 -24.39 -8.45
N ASP A 149 9.42 -25.26 -7.63
CA ASP A 149 10.84 -25.64 -7.72
C ASP A 149 11.21 -26.29 -9.07
N LYS A 150 10.22 -26.80 -9.81
CA LYS A 150 10.39 -27.37 -11.15
C LYS A 150 10.24 -26.35 -12.29
N ARG A 151 9.82 -25.11 -11.98
CA ARG A 151 9.50 -24.08 -12.96
C ARG A 151 10.49 -22.93 -12.91
N LYS A 152 11.54 -23.02 -13.72
CA LYS A 152 12.59 -21.98 -13.80
C LYS A 152 12.04 -20.62 -14.25
N ASP A 153 11.03 -20.59 -15.09
CA ASP A 153 10.35 -19.37 -15.50
C ASP A 153 9.72 -18.64 -14.30
N LEU A 154 8.97 -19.35 -13.44
CA LEU A 154 8.45 -18.78 -12.20
C LEU A 154 9.53 -18.30 -11.25
N ILE A 155 10.62 -19.09 -11.09
CA ILE A 155 11.72 -18.74 -10.19
C ILE A 155 12.44 -17.46 -10.63
N TYR A 156 12.77 -17.36 -11.93
CA TYR A 156 13.59 -16.27 -12.44
C TYR A 156 12.80 -15.03 -12.89
N THR A 157 11.54 -15.19 -13.27
CA THR A 157 10.75 -14.08 -13.84
C THR A 157 9.46 -13.77 -13.08
N GLY A 158 9.10 -14.59 -12.08
CA GLY A 158 7.85 -14.44 -11.32
C GLY A 158 6.59 -14.79 -12.13
N ARG A 159 6.71 -15.28 -13.36
CA ARG A 159 5.60 -15.64 -14.23
C ARG A 159 5.92 -16.83 -15.14
N THR A 160 4.86 -17.48 -15.65
CA THR A 160 5.02 -18.53 -16.65
C THR A 160 5.34 -17.92 -18.03
N LEU A 161 6.32 -18.47 -18.73
CA LEU A 161 6.71 -18.04 -20.08
C LEU A 161 6.24 -19.02 -21.15
N PHE A 162 6.07 -20.28 -20.80
CA PHE A 162 5.71 -21.38 -21.71
C PHE A 162 4.93 -22.46 -20.97
N GLY A 163 4.37 -23.38 -21.71
CA GLY A 163 3.60 -24.51 -21.21
C GLY A 163 2.17 -24.55 -21.75
N ALA A 164 1.47 -25.64 -21.53
CA ALA A 164 0.07 -25.78 -21.87
C ALA A 164 -0.81 -24.93 -20.94
N ARG A 165 -1.98 -24.52 -21.43
CA ARG A 165 -3.00 -23.92 -20.57
C ARG A 165 -3.42 -24.89 -19.48
N ALA A 166 -3.81 -24.33 -18.32
CA ALA A 166 -4.45 -25.13 -17.29
C ALA A 166 -5.72 -25.80 -17.84
N PRO A 167 -6.04 -27.04 -17.44
CA PRO A 167 -7.25 -27.73 -17.87
C PRO A 167 -8.52 -27.05 -17.36
N LYS A 168 -8.43 -26.26 -16.31
CA LYS A 168 -9.51 -25.48 -15.72
C LYS A 168 -9.10 -24.00 -15.70
N GLY A 169 -10.05 -23.13 -16.11
CA GLY A 169 -9.93 -21.68 -16.07
C GLY A 169 -10.73 -21.07 -14.90
N GLN A 170 -11.56 -20.09 -15.23
CA GLN A 170 -12.38 -19.31 -14.29
C GLN A 170 -13.89 -19.52 -14.55
N GLU A 171 -14.26 -20.70 -14.94
CA GLU A 171 -15.63 -21.03 -15.30
C GLU A 171 -16.58 -20.78 -14.11
N LEU A 172 -17.59 -19.93 -14.35
CA LEU A 172 -18.61 -19.56 -13.35
C LEU A 172 -18.04 -18.91 -12.09
N ASP A 173 -16.81 -18.41 -12.14
CA ASP A 173 -16.09 -17.84 -11.00
C ASP A 173 -16.09 -18.77 -9.76
N ASP A 174 -16.03 -20.06 -9.99
CA ASP A 174 -16.22 -21.09 -8.98
C ASP A 174 -15.11 -21.12 -7.92
N HIS A 175 -13.95 -20.52 -8.18
CA HIS A 175 -12.93 -20.35 -7.17
C HIS A 175 -13.30 -19.20 -6.20
N TYR A 176 -13.74 -18.06 -6.74
CA TYR A 176 -14.17 -16.91 -5.94
C TYR A 176 -15.35 -17.27 -5.02
N PHE A 177 -16.36 -17.94 -5.54
CA PHE A 177 -17.53 -18.40 -4.78
C PHE A 177 -17.32 -19.73 -4.06
N GLY A 178 -16.11 -20.28 -4.10
CA GLY A 178 -15.76 -21.53 -3.44
C GLY A 178 -15.34 -21.35 -1.98
N THR A 179 -15.26 -22.46 -1.28
CA THR A 179 -14.73 -22.49 0.09
C THR A 179 -13.20 -22.36 0.09
N ILE A 180 -12.66 -21.69 1.11
CA ILE A 180 -11.20 -21.66 1.34
C ILE A 180 -10.73 -23.05 1.71
N LYS A 181 -9.77 -23.58 0.97
CA LYS A 181 -9.20 -24.93 1.22
C LYS A 181 -8.48 -24.96 2.56
N PRO A 182 -8.53 -26.09 3.32
CA PRO A 182 -7.94 -26.18 4.67
C PRO A 182 -6.47 -25.75 4.75
N ARG A 183 -5.64 -26.12 3.75
CA ARG A 183 -4.23 -25.72 3.71
C ARG A 183 -4.06 -24.21 3.52
N VAL A 184 -4.89 -23.59 2.72
CA VAL A 184 -4.91 -22.13 2.52
C VAL A 184 -5.41 -21.42 3.78
N ALA A 185 -6.48 -21.92 4.41
CA ALA A 185 -6.97 -21.39 5.67
C ALA A 185 -5.90 -21.44 6.79
N ALA A 186 -5.13 -22.51 6.86
CA ALA A 186 -4.01 -22.62 7.81
C ALA A 186 -2.93 -21.56 7.53
N PHE A 187 -2.59 -21.34 6.26
CA PHE A 187 -1.68 -20.26 5.85
C PHE A 187 -2.21 -18.89 6.26
N MET A 188 -3.48 -18.59 5.92
CA MET A 188 -4.12 -17.30 6.22
C MET A 188 -4.14 -17.02 7.73
N LYS A 189 -4.47 -18.04 8.55
CA LYS A 189 -4.46 -17.93 10.00
C LYS A 189 -3.06 -17.57 10.54
N ASP A 190 -2.03 -18.23 10.06
CA ASP A 190 -0.65 -17.96 10.51
C ASP A 190 -0.18 -16.61 9.99
N LEU A 191 -0.55 -16.23 8.77
CA LEU A 191 -0.27 -14.92 8.20
C LEU A 191 -0.85 -13.80 9.07
N ASN A 192 -2.13 -13.89 9.42
CA ASN A 192 -2.80 -12.92 10.29
C ASN A 192 -2.09 -12.80 11.63
N ALA A 193 -1.73 -13.93 12.25
CA ALA A 193 -1.03 -13.92 13.54
C ALA A 193 0.33 -13.20 13.47
N GLU A 194 1.10 -13.41 12.42
CA GLU A 194 2.39 -12.71 12.22
C GLU A 194 2.19 -11.22 11.90
N LEU A 195 1.22 -10.87 11.07
CA LEU A 195 0.90 -9.48 10.74
C LEU A 195 0.42 -8.68 11.95
N TRP A 196 -0.45 -9.25 12.78
CA TRP A 196 -0.93 -8.59 14.01
C TRP A 196 0.20 -8.29 15.00
N LYS A 197 1.21 -9.17 15.11
CA LYS A 197 2.40 -8.92 15.93
C LYS A 197 3.19 -7.69 15.46
N LEU A 198 3.15 -7.39 14.18
CA LEU A 198 3.81 -6.24 13.56
C LEU A 198 2.93 -4.98 13.52
N GLY A 199 1.70 -5.06 14.03
CA GLY A 199 0.76 -3.95 14.05
C GLY A 199 -0.05 -3.78 12.76
N VAL A 200 0.09 -4.69 11.80
CA VAL A 200 -0.73 -4.71 10.58
C VAL A 200 -2.08 -5.34 10.92
N LEU A 201 -3.15 -4.57 10.83
CA LEU A 201 -4.49 -5.02 11.20
C LEU A 201 -5.18 -5.75 10.03
N ALA A 202 -4.62 -6.89 9.59
CA ALA A 202 -5.24 -7.77 8.62
C ALA A 202 -6.64 -8.18 9.09
N LYS A 203 -7.65 -7.98 8.24
CA LYS A 203 -9.05 -8.16 8.63
C LYS A 203 -9.83 -9.04 7.67
N THR A 204 -9.68 -8.83 6.37
CA THR A 204 -10.44 -9.52 5.35
C THR A 204 -9.54 -10.47 4.59
N GLU A 205 -10.01 -11.68 4.35
CA GLU A 205 -9.33 -12.68 3.54
C GLU A 205 -10.36 -13.55 2.81
N HIS A 206 -10.14 -13.78 1.53
CA HIS A 206 -11.01 -14.59 0.69
C HIS A 206 -10.28 -15.14 -0.55
N ASN A 207 -10.98 -16.00 -1.30
CA ASN A 207 -10.53 -16.43 -2.60
C ASN A 207 -10.80 -15.35 -3.65
N GLU A 208 -9.88 -15.21 -4.59
CA GLU A 208 -10.04 -14.41 -5.80
C GLU A 208 -10.47 -15.25 -7.00
N VAL A 209 -10.72 -14.61 -8.14
CA VAL A 209 -11.35 -15.23 -9.31
C VAL A 209 -10.44 -16.28 -9.98
N ALA A 210 -9.14 -16.00 -10.07
CA ALA A 210 -8.23 -16.96 -10.67
C ALA A 210 -7.95 -18.17 -9.75
N PRO A 211 -7.78 -19.37 -10.31
CA PRO A 211 -7.39 -20.55 -9.53
C PRO A 211 -6.12 -20.28 -8.70
N SER A 212 -6.16 -20.60 -7.41
CA SER A 212 -5.08 -20.38 -6.44
C SER A 212 -4.76 -18.91 -6.14
N GLN A 213 -5.64 -18.01 -6.50
CA GLN A 213 -5.56 -16.58 -6.15
C GLN A 213 -6.39 -16.29 -4.90
N HIS A 214 -5.87 -15.41 -4.06
CA HIS A 214 -6.46 -15.02 -2.79
C HIS A 214 -6.18 -13.54 -2.55
N GLU A 215 -6.93 -12.94 -1.61
CA GLU A 215 -6.74 -11.56 -1.20
C GLU A 215 -6.64 -11.44 0.32
N MET A 216 -5.92 -10.44 0.76
CA MET A 216 -5.91 -9.96 2.13
C MET A 216 -6.02 -8.42 2.14
N ALA A 217 -6.95 -7.90 2.93
CA ALA A 217 -7.12 -6.48 3.13
C ALA A 217 -7.02 -6.12 4.63
N PRO A 218 -6.16 -5.15 5.00
CA PRO A 218 -6.09 -4.62 6.35
C PRO A 218 -7.15 -3.54 6.58
N ILE A 219 -7.36 -3.16 7.83
CA ILE A 219 -8.05 -1.93 8.17
C ILE A 219 -7.20 -0.76 7.66
N PHE A 220 -7.83 0.23 7.04
CA PHE A 220 -7.15 1.41 6.52
C PHE A 220 -6.44 2.22 7.62
N THR A 221 -5.39 2.91 7.24
CA THR A 221 -4.64 3.82 8.10
C THR A 221 -4.07 4.98 7.29
N THR A 222 -3.27 5.86 7.91
CA THR A 222 -2.58 6.94 7.18
C THR A 222 -1.66 6.37 6.11
N THR A 223 -1.56 7.05 4.98
CA THR A 223 -0.92 6.51 3.77
C THR A 223 0.53 6.07 3.99
N ASN A 224 1.31 6.81 4.80
CA ASN A 224 2.68 6.44 5.13
C ASN A 224 2.76 5.12 5.92
N ILE A 225 1.90 4.93 6.91
CA ILE A 225 1.84 3.69 7.69
C ILE A 225 1.31 2.54 6.83
N ALA A 226 0.29 2.78 6.01
CA ALA A 226 -0.23 1.77 5.10
C ALA A 226 0.82 1.30 4.09
N ALA A 227 1.65 2.21 3.56
CA ALA A 227 2.75 1.86 2.68
C ALA A 227 3.80 0.97 3.38
N ASP A 228 4.20 1.32 4.60
CA ASP A 228 5.11 0.49 5.42
C ASP A 228 4.50 -0.89 5.70
N HIS A 229 3.24 -0.92 6.12
CA HIS A 229 2.50 -2.15 6.41
C HIS A 229 2.38 -3.04 5.18
N ASN A 230 2.19 -2.48 3.99
CA ASN A 230 2.10 -3.28 2.78
C ASN A 230 3.45 -3.92 2.42
N GLN A 231 4.58 -3.24 2.61
CA GLN A 231 5.90 -3.84 2.44
C GLN A 231 6.13 -5.02 3.40
N LEU A 232 5.76 -4.83 4.67
CA LEU A 232 5.80 -5.91 5.66
C LEU A 232 4.89 -7.08 5.27
N THR A 233 3.68 -6.78 4.83
CA THR A 233 2.71 -7.79 4.39
C THR A 233 3.28 -8.68 3.29
N MET A 234 3.85 -8.09 2.25
CA MET A 234 4.45 -8.84 1.15
C MET A 234 5.60 -9.74 1.61
N GLU A 235 6.46 -9.24 2.49
CA GLU A 235 7.56 -10.03 3.05
C GLU A 235 7.04 -11.19 3.90
N ILE A 236 6.09 -10.93 4.79
CA ILE A 236 5.54 -11.95 5.70
C ILE A 236 4.74 -12.99 4.94
N MET A 237 3.97 -12.62 3.92
CA MET A 237 3.28 -13.58 3.04
C MET A 237 4.23 -14.61 2.46
N GLN A 238 5.38 -14.17 1.94
CA GLN A 238 6.38 -15.06 1.38
C GLN A 238 7.04 -15.96 2.45
N LYS A 239 7.30 -15.41 3.63
CA LYS A 239 7.87 -16.17 4.76
C LYS A 239 6.90 -17.23 5.28
N VAL A 240 5.65 -16.88 5.47
CA VAL A 240 4.63 -17.81 5.98
C VAL A 240 4.28 -18.86 4.94
N ALA A 241 4.20 -18.54 3.66
CA ALA A 241 3.95 -19.52 2.61
C ALA A 241 4.98 -20.67 2.63
N LYS A 242 6.25 -20.34 2.86
CA LYS A 242 7.32 -21.35 2.97
C LYS A 242 7.11 -22.33 4.13
N LYS A 243 6.53 -21.87 5.26
CA LYS A 243 6.22 -22.72 6.41
C LYS A 243 5.12 -23.75 6.11
N HIS A 244 4.31 -23.47 5.10
CA HIS A 244 3.20 -24.31 4.64
C HIS A 244 3.53 -25.11 3.37
N ASP A 245 4.81 -25.21 2.99
CA ASP A 245 5.25 -25.85 1.74
C ASP A 245 4.58 -25.24 0.49
N MET A 246 4.34 -23.93 0.54
CA MET A 246 3.80 -23.12 -0.56
C MET A 246 4.74 -21.99 -0.93
N VAL A 247 4.47 -21.39 -2.09
CA VAL A 247 5.13 -20.16 -2.55
C VAL A 247 4.06 -19.13 -2.83
N CYS A 248 4.23 -17.95 -2.23
CA CYS A 248 3.39 -16.78 -2.50
C CYS A 248 3.99 -16.00 -3.68
N LEU A 249 3.23 -15.89 -4.75
CA LEU A 249 3.59 -15.08 -5.91
C LEU A 249 2.90 -13.72 -5.79
N LEU A 250 3.71 -12.67 -5.83
CA LEU A 250 3.27 -11.28 -5.73
C LEU A 250 3.36 -10.53 -7.08
N SER A 251 3.80 -11.21 -8.13
CA SER A 251 3.72 -10.68 -9.49
C SER A 251 2.26 -10.51 -9.88
N GLU A 252 1.93 -9.40 -10.54
CA GLU A 252 0.54 -9.04 -10.87
C GLU A 252 -0.09 -10.02 -11.86
N LYS A 253 0.69 -10.60 -12.77
CA LYS A 253 0.19 -11.56 -13.78
C LYS A 253 1.10 -12.78 -13.90
N PRO A 254 1.16 -13.66 -12.90
CA PRO A 254 2.04 -14.84 -12.97
C PRO A 254 1.56 -15.88 -13.97
N PHE A 255 0.27 -15.90 -14.32
CA PHE A 255 -0.32 -16.87 -15.23
C PHE A 255 -1.10 -16.17 -16.34
N ALA A 256 -0.80 -16.50 -17.60
CA ALA A 256 -1.52 -15.97 -18.75
C ALA A 256 -2.92 -16.59 -18.87
N GLY A 257 -3.90 -15.79 -19.32
CA GLY A 257 -5.25 -16.26 -19.65
C GLY A 257 -6.21 -16.37 -18.44
N VAL A 258 -5.79 -15.94 -17.26
CA VAL A 258 -6.63 -15.83 -16.06
C VAL A 258 -6.46 -14.43 -15.44
N ASN A 259 -7.23 -14.09 -14.42
CA ASN A 259 -7.08 -12.84 -13.68
C ASN A 259 -5.64 -12.64 -13.20
N GLY A 260 -5.26 -11.40 -13.03
CA GLY A 260 -4.03 -10.98 -12.36
C GLY A 260 -4.32 -10.44 -10.96
N SER A 261 -3.28 -10.22 -10.20
CA SER A 261 -3.34 -9.64 -8.87
C SER A 261 -3.21 -8.12 -8.95
N GLY A 262 -4.22 -7.43 -8.46
CA GLY A 262 -4.20 -6.00 -8.22
C GLY A 262 -3.64 -5.66 -6.85
N LYS A 263 -3.46 -4.38 -6.63
CA LYS A 263 -3.27 -3.76 -5.33
C LYS A 263 -4.17 -2.53 -5.31
N HIS A 264 -5.46 -2.77 -5.07
CA HIS A 264 -6.43 -1.70 -5.01
C HIS A 264 -6.17 -0.85 -3.77
N ASN A 265 -6.18 0.45 -3.94
CA ASN A 265 -5.92 1.39 -2.86
C ASN A 265 -7.18 2.20 -2.59
N ASN A 266 -7.95 1.77 -1.61
CA ASN A 266 -9.14 2.49 -1.14
C ASN A 266 -8.69 3.71 -0.34
N GLY A 267 -8.62 4.85 -1.00
CA GLY A 267 -8.04 6.07 -0.43
C GLY A 267 -9.07 7.13 -0.08
N SER A 268 -8.78 7.93 0.93
CA SER A 268 -9.54 9.12 1.24
C SER A 268 -8.68 10.24 1.83
N ILE A 269 -9.30 11.40 2.03
CA ILE A 269 -8.70 12.56 2.67
C ILE A 269 -9.54 12.87 3.90
N SER A 270 -8.95 12.76 5.09
CA SER A 270 -9.68 12.88 6.35
C SER A 270 -9.09 13.93 7.27
N THR A 271 -9.96 14.62 7.99
CA THR A 271 -9.56 15.56 9.03
C THR A 271 -9.18 14.83 10.32
N ASP A 272 -8.46 15.49 11.21
CA ASP A 272 -8.19 15.00 12.57
C ASP A 272 -9.46 14.90 13.44
N THR A 273 -10.55 15.52 13.02
CA THR A 273 -11.88 15.38 13.65
C THR A 273 -12.68 14.19 13.12
N GLY A 274 -12.12 13.41 12.19
CA GLY A 274 -12.75 12.21 11.65
C GLY A 274 -13.70 12.43 10.46
N VAL A 275 -13.71 13.62 9.88
CA VAL A 275 -14.54 13.92 8.69
C VAL A 275 -13.79 13.48 7.44
N ASN A 276 -14.41 12.63 6.62
CA ASN A 276 -13.91 12.28 5.28
C ASN A 276 -14.32 13.36 4.28
N LEU A 277 -13.36 14.01 3.63
CA LEU A 277 -13.59 15.10 2.68
C LEU A 277 -14.09 14.62 1.31
N LEU A 278 -14.00 13.31 1.05
CA LEU A 278 -14.55 12.65 -0.13
C LEU A 278 -15.87 11.91 0.15
N GLU A 279 -16.50 12.18 1.29
CA GLU A 279 -17.83 11.68 1.62
C GLU A 279 -18.88 12.57 0.99
N PRO A 280 -19.70 12.08 0.03
CA PRO A 280 -20.71 12.89 -0.67
C PRO A 280 -21.85 13.35 0.25
N GLY A 281 -22.14 12.60 1.31
CA GLY A 281 -23.29 12.83 2.17
C GLY A 281 -24.61 12.41 1.51
N GLU A 282 -25.73 12.81 2.12
CA GLU A 282 -27.08 12.47 1.63
C GLU A 282 -27.50 13.34 0.42
N THR A 283 -26.99 14.55 0.33
CA THR A 283 -27.27 15.50 -0.76
C THR A 283 -25.97 15.95 -1.45
N PRO A 284 -25.33 15.09 -2.28
CA PRO A 284 -24.05 15.40 -2.89
C PRO A 284 -24.03 16.72 -3.70
N TYR A 285 -25.12 17.03 -4.37
CA TYR A 285 -25.27 18.26 -5.21
C TYR A 285 -25.31 19.56 -4.39
N GLU A 286 -25.61 19.49 -3.09
CA GLU A 286 -25.56 20.64 -2.17
C GLU A 286 -24.23 20.71 -1.39
N ASN A 287 -23.43 19.65 -1.43
CA ASN A 287 -22.17 19.56 -0.70
C ASN A 287 -21.00 20.18 -1.49
N ALA A 288 -20.94 21.49 -1.52
CA ALA A 288 -19.92 22.23 -2.26
C ALA A 288 -18.48 21.88 -1.82
N GLN A 289 -18.26 21.57 -0.54
CA GLN A 289 -16.96 21.14 -0.04
C GLN A 289 -16.54 19.81 -0.68
N PHE A 290 -17.41 18.81 -0.64
CA PHE A 290 -17.16 17.51 -1.29
C PHE A 290 -16.89 17.69 -2.79
N LEU A 291 -17.76 18.43 -3.50
CA LEU A 291 -17.63 18.66 -4.94
C LEU A 291 -16.31 19.33 -5.30
N LEU A 292 -15.85 20.29 -4.50
CA LEU A 292 -14.55 20.93 -4.74
C LEU A 292 -13.38 19.97 -4.56
N PHE A 293 -13.38 19.14 -3.51
CA PHE A 293 -12.34 18.11 -3.32
C PHE A 293 -12.39 17.07 -4.42
N LEU A 294 -13.56 16.62 -4.83
CA LEU A 294 -13.74 15.67 -5.95
C LEU A 294 -13.17 16.25 -7.25
N CYS A 295 -13.54 17.48 -7.61
CA CYS A 295 -13.03 18.13 -8.82
C CYS A 295 -11.50 18.32 -8.76
N ALA A 296 -10.94 18.61 -7.58
CA ALA A 296 -9.49 18.74 -7.43
C ALA A 296 -8.78 17.39 -7.66
N VAL A 297 -9.37 16.28 -7.21
CA VAL A 297 -8.83 14.92 -7.48
C VAL A 297 -8.92 14.59 -8.96
N ILE A 298 -10.08 14.83 -9.59
CA ILE A 298 -10.27 14.60 -11.03
C ILE A 298 -9.22 15.36 -11.85
N LYS A 299 -9.07 16.66 -11.56
CA LYS A 299 -8.08 17.52 -12.23
C LYS A 299 -6.66 17.01 -12.03
N ALA A 300 -6.29 16.60 -10.80
CA ALA A 300 -4.97 16.08 -10.52
C ALA A 300 -4.69 14.77 -11.25
N VAL A 301 -5.67 13.86 -11.35
CA VAL A 301 -5.53 12.63 -12.11
C VAL A 301 -5.34 12.91 -13.60
N ASP A 302 -6.09 13.85 -14.17
CA ASP A 302 -5.97 14.24 -15.58
C ASP A 302 -4.61 14.90 -15.86
N GLU A 303 -4.19 15.87 -15.04
CA GLU A 303 -2.93 16.59 -15.25
C GLU A 303 -1.67 15.75 -15.01
N TYR A 304 -1.74 14.78 -14.07
CA TYR A 304 -0.57 14.00 -13.64
C TYR A 304 -0.71 12.50 -13.91
N GLN A 305 -1.54 12.11 -14.87
CA GLN A 305 -1.74 10.70 -15.23
C GLN A 305 -0.45 9.98 -15.63
N ASP A 306 0.51 10.70 -16.21
CA ASP A 306 1.81 10.14 -16.57
C ASP A 306 2.58 9.63 -15.35
N LEU A 307 2.53 10.35 -14.23
CA LEU A 307 3.13 9.92 -12.96
C LEU A 307 2.43 8.69 -12.39
N LEU A 308 1.10 8.64 -12.47
CA LEU A 308 0.33 7.45 -12.06
C LEU A 308 0.71 6.25 -12.94
N ARG A 309 0.85 6.47 -14.25
CA ARG A 309 1.22 5.40 -15.17
C ARG A 309 2.62 4.87 -14.92
N ILE A 310 3.60 5.71 -14.61
CA ILE A 310 4.96 5.27 -14.27
C ILE A 310 4.96 4.29 -13.09
N SER A 311 4.05 4.43 -12.13
CA SER A 311 3.97 3.54 -10.98
C SER A 311 3.62 2.08 -11.36
N VAL A 312 3.00 1.84 -12.50
CA VAL A 312 2.55 0.52 -12.97
C VAL A 312 3.19 0.07 -14.30
N ALA A 313 3.57 1.01 -15.16
CA ALA A 313 4.12 0.74 -16.50
C ALA A 313 5.64 0.62 -16.46
N SER A 314 6.15 -0.55 -16.13
CA SER A 314 7.57 -0.90 -16.27
C SER A 314 7.78 -1.91 -17.40
N ALA A 315 9.01 -2.01 -17.91
CA ALA A 315 9.35 -2.97 -18.96
C ALA A 315 9.00 -4.43 -18.59
N GLY A 316 9.10 -4.78 -17.32
CA GLY A 316 8.70 -6.10 -16.82
C GLY A 316 7.20 -6.26 -16.62
N ASN A 317 6.40 -5.22 -16.77
CA ASN A 317 4.98 -5.18 -16.43
C ASN A 317 4.04 -5.01 -17.64
N ASP A 318 4.53 -4.48 -18.75
CA ASP A 318 3.71 -4.11 -19.92
C ASP A 318 2.82 -5.25 -20.45
N HIS A 319 3.30 -6.49 -20.44
CA HIS A 319 2.55 -7.65 -20.94
C HIS A 319 1.34 -8.04 -20.09
N ARG A 320 1.19 -7.47 -18.89
CA ARG A 320 0.12 -7.80 -17.93
C ARG A 320 -0.84 -6.64 -17.68
N LEU A 321 -0.54 -5.45 -18.18
CA LEU A 321 -1.39 -4.28 -18.02
C LEU A 321 -2.73 -4.46 -18.75
N GLY A 322 -3.81 -3.99 -18.11
CA GLY A 322 -5.14 -3.96 -18.70
C GLY A 322 -5.87 -5.30 -18.77
N ALA A 323 -5.39 -6.34 -18.12
CA ALA A 323 -6.02 -7.64 -18.08
C ALA A 323 -6.73 -7.90 -16.74
N ASN A 324 -8.06 -7.92 -16.77
CA ASN A 324 -8.92 -8.13 -15.61
C ASN A 324 -8.57 -7.14 -14.47
N GLU A 325 -8.33 -7.63 -13.24
CA GLU A 325 -7.98 -6.79 -12.09
C GLU A 325 -6.49 -6.43 -11.99
N ALA A 326 -5.67 -6.91 -12.94
CA ALA A 326 -4.30 -6.43 -13.05
C ALA A 326 -4.28 -4.91 -13.33
N PRO A 327 -3.17 -4.19 -12.99
CA PRO A 327 -3.10 -2.75 -13.15
C PRO A 327 -3.55 -2.28 -14.54
N PRO A 328 -4.35 -1.20 -14.66
CA PRO A 328 -4.89 -0.76 -15.94
C PRO A 328 -3.82 -0.21 -16.86
N ALA A 329 -3.97 -0.46 -18.16
CA ALA A 329 -3.12 0.14 -19.19
C ALA A 329 -3.43 1.62 -19.43
N ILE A 330 -4.65 2.05 -19.12
CA ILE A 330 -5.14 3.41 -19.29
C ILE A 330 -5.62 3.91 -17.94
N VAL A 331 -5.15 5.08 -17.54
CA VAL A 331 -5.66 5.77 -16.35
C VAL A 331 -6.95 6.50 -16.72
N SER A 332 -8.05 6.19 -16.06
CA SER A 332 -9.35 6.82 -16.25
C SER A 332 -10.07 6.96 -14.91
N MET A 333 -11.06 7.84 -14.88
CA MET A 333 -11.93 8.02 -13.70
C MET A 333 -13.35 7.60 -14.03
N PHE A 334 -13.93 6.82 -13.13
CA PHE A 334 -15.33 6.43 -13.19
C PHE A 334 -16.07 6.97 -11.96
N LEU A 335 -17.07 7.81 -12.20
CA LEU A 335 -17.82 8.49 -11.14
C LEU A 335 -19.21 7.90 -10.90
N GLY A 336 -19.63 7.00 -11.78
CA GLY A 336 -21.01 6.54 -11.82
C GLY A 336 -21.96 7.58 -12.45
N SER A 337 -23.18 7.14 -12.77
CA SER A 337 -24.17 7.98 -13.43
C SER A 337 -24.56 9.20 -12.59
N ASP A 338 -24.77 9.03 -11.30
CA ASP A 338 -25.33 10.07 -10.43
C ASP A 338 -24.38 11.25 -10.25
N LEU A 339 -23.10 11.01 -9.94
CA LEU A 339 -22.11 12.09 -9.83
C LEU A 339 -21.82 12.74 -11.19
N SER A 340 -21.83 11.96 -12.28
CA SER A 340 -21.68 12.53 -13.63
C SER A 340 -22.82 13.47 -13.98
N GLU A 341 -24.09 13.09 -13.72
CA GLU A 341 -25.26 13.94 -13.94
C GLU A 341 -25.23 15.20 -13.07
N ILE A 342 -24.75 15.11 -11.81
CA ILE A 342 -24.58 16.27 -10.93
C ILE A 342 -23.56 17.25 -11.51
N LEU A 343 -22.40 16.77 -11.90
CA LEU A 343 -21.34 17.61 -12.46
C LEU A 343 -21.77 18.25 -13.79
N GLU A 344 -22.46 17.50 -14.65
CA GLU A 344 -23.03 18.06 -15.87
C GLU A 344 -24.10 19.13 -15.62
N ALA A 345 -24.94 18.94 -14.60
CA ALA A 345 -25.94 19.95 -14.22
C ALA A 345 -25.28 21.24 -13.74
N ILE A 346 -24.20 21.12 -12.97
CA ILE A 346 -23.42 22.28 -12.50
C ILE A 346 -22.76 22.99 -13.70
N GLU A 347 -22.16 22.26 -14.62
CA GLU A 347 -21.50 22.82 -15.82
C GLU A 347 -22.50 23.60 -16.70
N LYS A 348 -23.72 23.06 -16.83
CA LYS A 348 -24.79 23.68 -17.66
C LYS A 348 -25.61 24.73 -16.91
N ASP A 349 -25.27 25.09 -15.68
CA ASP A 349 -26.03 25.95 -14.78
C ASP A 349 -27.54 25.59 -14.73
N SER A 350 -27.79 24.27 -14.69
CA SER A 350 -29.13 23.68 -14.67
C SER A 350 -29.42 23.07 -13.29
N LYS A 351 -30.72 22.97 -12.95
CA LYS A 351 -31.12 22.30 -11.72
C LYS A 351 -30.92 20.78 -11.86
N TYR A 352 -30.23 20.19 -10.92
CA TYR A 352 -30.20 18.73 -10.76
C TYR A 352 -31.54 18.27 -10.17
N ASP A 353 -32.29 17.48 -10.92
CA ASP A 353 -33.51 16.86 -10.45
C ASP A 353 -33.13 15.49 -9.86
N ALA A 354 -33.07 15.44 -8.52
CA ALA A 354 -32.85 14.19 -7.79
C ALA A 354 -34.06 13.27 -7.99
N LYS A 355 -34.18 12.65 -9.14
CA LYS A 355 -35.11 11.56 -9.35
C LYS A 355 -34.81 10.51 -8.30
N GLN A 356 -35.75 10.28 -7.37
CA GLN A 356 -35.73 9.08 -6.54
C GLN A 356 -35.65 7.88 -7.49
N LYS A 357 -34.44 7.42 -7.76
CA LYS A 357 -34.27 6.10 -8.37
C LYS A 357 -34.90 5.15 -7.38
N GLU A 358 -36.03 4.53 -7.78
CA GLU A 358 -36.58 3.39 -7.03
C GLU A 358 -35.45 2.38 -6.93
N LEU A 359 -34.76 2.43 -5.80
CA LEU A 359 -33.83 1.36 -5.41
C LEU A 359 -34.62 0.06 -5.50
N MET A 360 -34.13 -0.87 -6.30
CA MET A 360 -34.75 -2.20 -6.36
C MET A 360 -35.00 -2.66 -4.93
N ARG A 361 -36.26 -2.89 -4.58
CA ARG A 361 -36.67 -3.32 -3.24
C ARG A 361 -36.19 -4.76 -3.02
N ILE A 362 -34.91 -4.91 -2.67
CA ILE A 362 -34.35 -6.20 -2.24
C ILE A 362 -34.51 -6.42 -0.72
N GLY A 363 -35.53 -5.78 -0.11
CA GLY A 363 -35.86 -5.97 1.31
C GLY A 363 -34.98 -5.21 2.30
N VAL A 364 -34.13 -4.30 1.85
CA VAL A 364 -33.34 -3.39 2.70
C VAL A 364 -33.74 -1.94 2.40
N HIS A 365 -33.96 -1.15 3.45
CA HIS A 365 -34.38 0.24 3.34
C HIS A 365 -33.25 1.20 2.95
N THR A 366 -32.00 0.77 3.11
CA THR A 366 -30.80 1.53 2.70
C THR A 366 -29.76 0.54 2.19
N LEU A 367 -29.12 0.88 1.05
CA LEU A 367 -27.91 0.16 0.66
C LEU A 367 -26.80 0.47 1.68
N PRO A 368 -25.96 -0.53 2.02
CA PRO A 368 -24.79 -0.25 2.82
C PRO A 368 -23.94 0.81 2.09
N LYS A 369 -23.37 1.74 2.84
CA LYS A 369 -22.41 2.69 2.29
C LYS A 369 -21.23 1.86 1.74
N PHE A 370 -20.98 1.97 0.45
CA PHE A 370 -19.78 1.40 -0.12
C PHE A 370 -18.57 2.21 0.41
N PRO A 371 -17.50 1.50 0.78
CA PRO A 371 -16.29 2.16 1.26
C PRO A 371 -15.63 3.05 0.21
#